data_d8d18f496340a279517757e3ddfb08a1
#
_entry.id   d8d18f496340a279517757e3ddfb08a1
#
_cell.length_a   1.000
_cell.length_b   1.000
_cell.length_c   1.000
_cell.angle_alpha   90.00
_cell.angle_beta   90.00
_cell.angle_gamma   90.00
#
_symmetry.space_group_name_H-M   'P 1'
#
loop_
_entity.id
_entity.type
_entity.pdbx_description
1 polymer ?
#
loop_
_entity_poly.entity_id
_entity_poly.type
_entity_poly.pdbx_seq_one_letter_code
_entity_poly.pdbx_strand_id
1 'polypeptide(L)'
;RLTRIPNVMTDWSHWLMLHPESTAYDLFDGKKYEVKELPTAQSDEAKKSMGSVDERLKPLAGVHGVEIGQSAKAFPLDESVERACFVDDVGGEPIAVFWYGPTKSSVAFHRKLDERVLTFFADKISPETAPFKDKETGSRWTLAGRCVDGPLKGRELTWIDGVQCRWYA
;
A
#
# COMPACT_ATOMS: atom_id res chain seq x y z
N ARG A 1 -22.46 1.75 -11.22
CA ARG A 1 -21.35 1.76 -10.25
C ARG A 1 -20.07 1.85 -11.06
N LEU A 2 -19.16 2.78 -10.74
CA LEU A 2 -17.86 2.88 -11.40
C LEU A 2 -16.96 1.71 -10.98
N THR A 3 -16.16 1.21 -11.89
CA THR A 3 -15.11 0.23 -11.59
C THR A 3 -14.00 0.93 -10.80
N ARG A 4 -13.58 0.35 -9.70
CA ARG A 4 -12.42 0.85 -8.95
C ARG A 4 -11.13 0.56 -9.72
N ILE A 5 -10.19 1.46 -9.61
CA ILE A 5 -8.84 1.30 -10.15
C ILE A 5 -7.89 1.20 -8.95
N PRO A 6 -7.02 0.18 -8.89
CA PRO A 6 -6.02 0.08 -7.85
C PRO A 6 -5.18 1.35 -7.77
N ASN A 7 -4.89 1.80 -6.56
CA ASN A 7 -4.13 3.03 -6.33
C ASN A 7 -3.16 2.88 -5.16
N VAL A 8 -2.22 3.80 -5.07
CA VAL A 8 -1.28 3.91 -3.96
C VAL A 8 -1.24 5.34 -3.46
N MET A 9 -1.22 5.50 -2.14
CA MET A 9 -0.88 6.78 -1.51
C MET A 9 0.62 6.79 -1.27
N THR A 10 1.32 7.82 -1.78
CA THR A 10 2.76 7.99 -1.59
C THR A 10 3.11 9.47 -1.69
N ASP A 11 4.34 9.85 -1.34
CA ASP A 11 4.81 11.20 -1.63
C ASP A 11 5.31 11.36 -3.08
N TRP A 12 5.39 12.60 -3.53
CA TRP A 12 5.77 12.94 -4.90
C TRP A 12 7.20 12.49 -5.24
N SER A 13 8.13 12.63 -4.30
CA SER A 13 9.54 12.26 -4.50
C SER A 13 9.67 10.76 -4.74
N HIS A 14 9.00 9.95 -3.92
CA HIS A 14 9.01 8.49 -4.09
C HIS A 14 8.30 8.07 -5.38
N TRP A 15 7.17 8.72 -5.72
CA TRP A 15 6.48 8.46 -6.97
C TRP A 15 7.39 8.70 -8.19
N LEU A 16 8.08 9.85 -8.24
CA LEU A 16 9.03 10.16 -9.31
C LEU A 16 10.21 9.19 -9.38
N MET A 17 10.68 8.69 -8.25
CA MET A 17 11.74 7.67 -8.20
C MET A 17 11.28 6.36 -8.86
N LEU A 18 10.01 5.98 -8.70
CA LEU A 18 9.43 4.77 -9.31
C LEU A 18 8.97 5.00 -10.76
N HIS A 19 8.56 6.22 -11.08
CA HIS A 19 7.94 6.62 -12.35
C HIS A 19 8.51 7.97 -12.83
N PRO A 20 9.77 8.02 -13.29
CA PRO A 20 10.48 9.26 -13.60
C PRO A 20 9.86 10.08 -14.73
N GLU A 21 9.08 9.44 -15.60
CA GLU A 21 8.37 10.10 -16.72
C GLU A 21 7.05 10.76 -16.30
N SER A 22 6.69 10.70 -15.00
CA SER A 22 5.45 11.30 -14.52
C SER A 22 5.51 12.81 -14.54
N THR A 23 4.39 13.43 -14.94
CA THR A 23 4.21 14.88 -14.88
C THR A 23 3.10 15.23 -13.91
N ALA A 24 3.24 16.36 -13.21
CA ALA A 24 2.17 16.94 -12.42
C ALA A 24 1.43 18.02 -13.23
N TYR A 25 0.12 18.02 -13.11
CA TYR A 25 -0.67 19.09 -13.69
C TYR A 25 -0.54 20.34 -12.81
N ASP A 26 0.03 21.41 -13.37
CA ASP A 26 0.15 22.69 -12.69
C ASP A 26 -1.05 23.59 -13.03
N LEU A 27 -1.90 23.82 -12.03
CA LEU A 27 -3.02 24.75 -12.09
C LEU A 27 -2.66 26.11 -11.50
N PHE A 28 -1.37 26.44 -11.42
CA PHE A 28 -0.95 27.68 -10.81
C PHE A 28 -1.48 28.89 -11.60
N ASP A 29 -2.47 29.55 -11.06
CA ASP A 29 -3.12 30.76 -11.61
C ASP A 29 -2.45 32.09 -11.14
N GLY A 30 -1.25 32.00 -10.56
CA GLY A 30 -0.54 33.13 -9.96
C GLY A 30 -0.98 33.47 -8.54
N LYS A 31 -1.98 32.79 -7.97
CA LYS A 31 -2.42 33.00 -6.59
C LYS A 31 -1.78 31.99 -5.66
N LYS A 32 -1.30 32.47 -4.53
CA LYS A 32 -0.89 31.59 -3.42
C LYS A 32 -2.13 31.25 -2.60
N TYR A 33 -2.50 29.98 -2.60
CA TYR A 33 -3.54 29.47 -1.71
C TYR A 33 -2.90 29.08 -0.37
N GLU A 34 -3.54 29.49 0.73
CA GLU A 34 -3.12 29.07 2.04
C GLU A 34 -3.39 27.56 2.20
N VAL A 35 -2.35 26.80 2.44
CA VAL A 35 -2.48 25.37 2.72
C VAL A 35 -3.05 25.24 4.13
N LYS A 36 -4.32 24.89 4.25
CA LYS A 36 -4.92 24.56 5.54
C LYS A 36 -4.56 23.10 5.86
N GLU A 37 -3.86 22.92 6.96
CA GLU A 37 -3.66 21.58 7.50
C GLU A 37 -5.03 20.96 7.82
N LEU A 38 -5.24 19.74 7.35
CA LEU A 38 -6.43 18.99 7.74
C LEU A 38 -6.34 18.70 9.26
N PRO A 39 -7.46 18.84 10.00
CA PRO A 39 -7.46 18.53 11.41
C PRO A 39 -6.95 17.12 11.66
N THR A 40 -5.85 16.99 12.39
CA THR A 40 -5.26 15.70 12.74
C THR A 40 -6.01 15.03 13.90
N ALA A 41 -6.76 15.81 14.66
CA ALA A 41 -7.62 15.33 15.74
C ALA A 41 -9.07 15.30 15.26
N GLN A 42 -9.73 14.17 15.49
CA GLN A 42 -11.17 14.10 15.27
C GLN A 42 -11.90 14.93 16.32
N SER A 43 -12.88 15.71 15.89
CA SER A 43 -13.79 16.38 16.81
C SER A 43 -14.59 15.33 17.61
N ASP A 44 -15.05 15.70 18.81
CA ASP A 44 -15.88 14.81 19.61
C ASP A 44 -17.20 14.45 18.92
N GLU A 45 -17.70 15.31 18.04
CA GLU A 45 -18.84 15.02 17.18
C GLU A 45 -18.51 13.94 16.13
N ALA A 46 -17.34 14.00 15.50
CA ALA A 46 -16.89 12.97 14.57
C ALA A 46 -16.76 11.61 15.27
N LYS A 47 -16.19 11.57 16.50
CA LYS A 47 -16.14 10.34 17.31
C LYS A 47 -17.52 9.78 17.65
N LYS A 48 -18.48 10.65 18.00
CA LYS A 48 -19.86 10.24 18.30
C LYS A 48 -20.61 9.70 17.09
N SER A 49 -20.29 10.21 15.88
CA SER A 49 -20.93 9.75 14.64
C SER A 49 -20.40 8.41 14.11
N MET A 50 -19.28 7.93 14.65
CA MET A 50 -18.61 6.71 14.18
C MET A 50 -19.22 5.40 14.67
N GLY A 51 -20.18 5.44 15.58
CA GLY A 51 -20.80 4.24 16.15
C GLY A 51 -19.87 3.46 17.10
N SER A 52 -20.12 2.16 17.24
CA SER A 52 -19.28 1.27 18.05
C SER A 52 -17.97 1.00 17.30
N VAL A 53 -16.83 1.31 17.93
CA VAL A 53 -15.51 0.98 17.37
C VAL A 53 -15.21 -0.50 17.61
N ASP A 54 -14.78 -1.21 16.58
CA ASP A 54 -14.31 -2.59 16.71
C ASP A 54 -12.98 -2.60 17.48
N GLU A 55 -12.94 -3.30 18.61
CA GLU A 55 -11.82 -3.29 19.55
C GLU A 55 -10.62 -4.17 19.13
N ARG A 56 -10.70 -4.88 17.98
CA ARG A 56 -9.61 -5.72 17.49
C ARG A 56 -8.34 -4.93 17.19
N LEU A 57 -8.48 -3.65 16.83
CA LEU A 57 -7.36 -2.72 16.64
C LEU A 57 -7.62 -1.43 17.41
N LYS A 58 -6.55 -0.70 17.69
CA LYS A 58 -6.67 0.64 18.27
C LYS A 58 -7.44 1.56 17.32
N PRO A 59 -8.34 2.42 17.83
CA PRO A 59 -8.99 3.43 17.02
C PRO A 59 -7.97 4.22 16.20
N LEU A 60 -8.27 4.46 14.93
CA LEU A 60 -7.40 5.18 13.99
C LEU A 60 -6.10 4.46 13.62
N ALA A 61 -5.90 3.20 14.00
CA ALA A 61 -4.78 2.43 13.48
C ALA A 61 -4.81 2.43 11.95
N GLY A 62 -3.64 2.61 11.32
CA GLY A 62 -3.51 2.47 9.87
C GLY A 62 -3.77 1.02 9.45
N VAL A 63 -4.55 0.81 8.41
CA VAL A 63 -4.78 -0.51 7.84
C VAL A 63 -4.78 -0.46 6.33
N HIS A 64 -4.42 -1.57 5.70
CA HIS A 64 -4.67 -1.83 4.29
C HIS A 64 -5.79 -2.88 4.19
N GLY A 65 -6.96 -2.48 3.71
CA GLY A 65 -8.10 -3.36 3.49
C GLY A 65 -8.06 -3.98 2.11
N VAL A 66 -8.27 -5.28 2.02
CA VAL A 66 -8.38 -6.04 0.77
C VAL A 66 -9.72 -6.76 0.78
N GLU A 67 -10.44 -6.68 -0.33
CA GLU A 67 -11.71 -7.39 -0.56
C GLU A 67 -11.61 -8.21 -1.85
N ILE A 68 -11.84 -9.51 -1.76
CA ILE A 68 -11.87 -10.43 -2.91
C ILE A 68 -13.12 -11.30 -2.82
N GLY A 69 -14.02 -11.12 -3.77
CA GLY A 69 -15.33 -11.76 -3.74
C GLY A 69 -16.16 -11.31 -2.54
N GLN A 70 -16.46 -12.22 -1.62
CA GLN A 70 -17.18 -11.94 -0.37
C GLN A 70 -16.26 -11.94 0.86
N SER A 71 -14.98 -12.11 0.65
CA SER A 71 -13.98 -12.15 1.71
C SER A 71 -13.26 -10.82 1.82
N ALA A 72 -13.19 -10.28 3.05
CA ALA A 72 -12.46 -9.06 3.33
C ALA A 72 -11.47 -9.26 4.47
N LYS A 73 -10.29 -8.66 4.37
CA LYS A 73 -9.27 -8.69 5.40
C LYS A 73 -8.57 -7.35 5.54
N ALA A 74 -8.30 -6.93 6.77
CA ALA A 74 -7.52 -5.74 7.08
C ALA A 74 -6.14 -6.14 7.57
N PHE A 75 -5.11 -5.52 7.01
CA PHE A 75 -3.70 -5.71 7.38
C PHE A 75 -3.25 -4.48 8.16
N PRO A 76 -2.96 -4.61 9.47
CA PRO A 76 -2.50 -3.49 10.29
C PRO A 76 -1.16 -2.95 9.79
N LEU A 77 -1.07 -1.65 9.62
CA LEU A 77 0.14 -0.94 9.20
C LEU A 77 0.78 -0.29 10.41
N ASP A 78 1.96 -0.77 10.79
CA ASP A 78 2.74 -0.19 11.88
C ASP A 78 3.65 0.93 11.33
N GLU A 79 3.30 2.18 11.64
CA GLU A 79 4.05 3.37 11.19
C GLU A 79 5.46 3.44 11.81
N SER A 80 5.76 2.67 12.85
CA SER A 80 7.10 2.56 13.44
C SER A 80 8.02 1.60 12.66
N VAL A 81 7.45 0.78 11.78
CA VAL A 81 8.20 -0.18 10.97
C VAL A 81 8.52 0.42 9.61
N GLU A 82 9.81 0.49 9.29
CA GLU A 82 10.30 1.08 8.04
C GLU A 82 9.76 0.34 6.79
N ARG A 83 9.72 -0.98 6.84
CA ARG A 83 9.19 -1.80 5.73
C ARG A 83 8.67 -3.14 6.24
N ALA A 84 7.54 -3.59 5.71
CA ALA A 84 6.94 -4.88 6.03
C ALA A 84 6.29 -5.51 4.79
N CYS A 85 6.11 -6.81 4.84
CA CYS A 85 5.37 -7.55 3.84
C CYS A 85 4.44 -8.54 4.55
N PHE A 86 3.16 -8.46 4.28
CA PHE A 86 2.16 -9.42 4.75
C PHE A 86 1.86 -10.38 3.61
N VAL A 87 1.96 -11.66 3.89
CA VAL A 87 1.70 -12.75 2.94
C VAL A 87 0.55 -13.58 3.49
N ASP A 88 -0.53 -13.69 2.71
CA ASP A 88 -1.77 -14.32 3.18
C ASP A 88 -2.61 -14.84 2.00
N ASP A 89 -3.78 -15.40 2.33
CA ASP A 89 -4.82 -15.77 1.39
C ASP A 89 -6.12 -15.05 1.76
N VAL A 90 -6.77 -14.44 0.76
CA VAL A 90 -8.07 -13.77 0.92
C VAL A 90 -9.00 -14.26 -0.18
N GLY A 91 -10.16 -14.80 0.20
CA GLY A 91 -11.11 -15.37 -0.76
C GLY A 91 -10.56 -16.54 -1.60
N GLY A 92 -9.54 -17.24 -1.09
CA GLY A 92 -8.87 -18.32 -1.83
C GLY A 92 -7.76 -17.84 -2.78
N GLU A 93 -7.53 -16.52 -2.86
CA GLU A 93 -6.46 -15.94 -3.68
C GLU A 93 -5.23 -15.64 -2.83
N PRO A 94 -4.04 -16.11 -3.25
CA PRO A 94 -2.78 -15.81 -2.57
C PRO A 94 -2.38 -14.36 -2.82
N ILE A 95 -2.24 -13.58 -1.75
CA ILE A 95 -1.95 -12.14 -1.82
C ILE A 95 -0.70 -11.75 -1.01
N ALA A 96 -0.14 -10.61 -1.35
CA ALA A 96 0.85 -9.91 -0.55
C ALA A 96 0.48 -8.43 -0.41
N VAL A 97 0.66 -7.88 0.79
CA VAL A 97 0.56 -6.44 1.02
C VAL A 97 1.95 -5.92 1.35
N PHE A 98 2.45 -5.01 0.54
CA PHE A 98 3.72 -4.32 0.78
C PHE A 98 3.47 -3.05 1.57
N TRP A 99 4.28 -2.82 2.58
CA TRP A 99 4.31 -1.60 3.39
C TRP A 99 5.67 -0.94 3.33
N TYR A 100 5.69 0.35 3.02
CA TYR A 100 6.89 1.19 3.06
C TYR A 100 6.64 2.40 3.96
N GLY A 101 7.19 2.34 5.17
CA GLY A 101 6.96 3.29 6.26
C GLY A 101 7.42 4.72 5.99
N PRO A 102 8.61 4.95 5.33
CA PRO A 102 9.09 6.30 5.06
C PRO A 102 8.08 7.19 4.30
N THR A 103 7.31 6.62 3.39
CA THR A 103 6.26 7.32 2.63
C THR A 103 4.85 6.95 3.08
N LYS A 104 4.72 6.14 4.14
CA LYS A 104 3.44 5.62 4.66
C LYS A 104 2.57 5.00 3.56
N SER A 105 3.21 4.27 2.66
CA SER A 105 2.57 3.71 1.46
C SER A 105 2.35 2.22 1.60
N SER A 106 1.18 1.74 1.17
CA SER A 106 0.90 0.30 1.09
C SER A 106 0.19 -0.06 -0.21
N VAL A 107 0.52 -1.23 -0.75
CA VAL A 107 -0.06 -1.76 -1.99
C VAL A 107 -0.28 -3.27 -1.84
N ALA A 108 -1.40 -3.75 -2.36
CA ALA A 108 -1.73 -5.17 -2.38
C ALA A 108 -1.57 -5.77 -3.79
N PHE A 109 -1.08 -7.01 -3.83
CA PHE A 109 -0.82 -7.74 -5.07
C PHE A 109 -1.27 -9.18 -4.99
N HIS A 110 -1.66 -9.76 -6.14
CA HIS A 110 -1.69 -11.20 -6.31
C HIS A 110 -0.26 -11.75 -6.29
N ARG A 111 -0.02 -12.81 -5.49
CA ARG A 111 1.29 -13.48 -5.40
C ARG A 111 1.53 -14.49 -6.51
N LYS A 112 0.48 -14.86 -7.23
CA LYS A 112 0.61 -15.79 -8.34
C LYS A 112 1.18 -15.06 -9.55
N LEU A 113 2.34 -15.51 -9.99
CA LEU A 113 3.01 -15.05 -11.21
C LEU A 113 3.26 -16.27 -12.10
N ASP A 114 2.55 -16.33 -13.24
CA ASP A 114 2.46 -17.52 -14.09
C ASP A 114 1.98 -18.73 -13.26
N GLU A 115 2.73 -19.83 -13.25
CA GLU A 115 2.41 -21.06 -12.49
C GLU A 115 3.00 -21.06 -11.06
N ARG A 116 3.64 -19.98 -10.62
CA ARG A 116 4.32 -19.90 -9.32
C ARG A 116 3.58 -18.98 -8.37
N VAL A 117 3.51 -19.40 -7.11
CA VAL A 117 3.07 -18.54 -6.02
C VAL A 117 4.31 -18.06 -5.27
N LEU A 118 4.58 -16.76 -5.33
CA LEU A 118 5.76 -16.15 -4.72
C LEU A 118 5.52 -15.83 -3.24
N THR A 119 6.55 -15.96 -2.43
CA THR A 119 6.55 -15.61 -1.00
C THR A 119 7.45 -14.42 -0.78
N PHE A 120 6.86 -13.27 -0.49
CA PHE A 120 7.58 -12.02 -0.32
C PHE A 120 8.00 -11.75 1.12
N PHE A 121 9.06 -10.99 1.26
CA PHE A 121 9.51 -10.42 2.54
C PHE A 121 10.17 -9.06 2.32
N ALA A 122 10.14 -8.23 3.36
CA ALA A 122 10.86 -6.98 3.39
C ALA A 122 12.33 -7.24 3.70
N ASP A 123 13.24 -6.77 2.84
CA ASP A 123 14.68 -6.96 3.00
C ASP A 123 15.33 -5.65 3.47
N LYS A 124 15.87 -5.67 4.71
CA LYS A 124 16.46 -4.48 5.35
C LYS A 124 17.70 -3.93 4.65
N ILE A 125 18.41 -4.77 3.91
CA ILE A 125 19.64 -4.37 3.20
C ILE A 125 19.39 -4.06 1.72
N SER A 126 18.17 -4.27 1.23
CA SER A 126 17.79 -3.89 -0.12
C SER A 126 17.66 -2.35 -0.23
N PRO A 127 17.97 -1.78 -1.42
CA PRO A 127 17.81 -0.35 -1.65
C PRO A 127 16.35 0.09 -1.47
N GLU A 128 16.14 1.34 -1.13
CA GLU A 128 14.80 1.93 -0.93
C GLU A 128 13.92 1.83 -2.17
N THR A 129 14.53 1.87 -3.35
CA THR A 129 13.84 1.70 -4.64
C THR A 129 13.26 0.31 -4.84
N ALA A 130 13.81 -0.72 -4.17
CA ALA A 130 13.37 -2.12 -4.30
C ALA A 130 13.49 -2.86 -2.96
N PRO A 131 12.67 -2.49 -1.96
CA PRO A 131 12.81 -2.95 -0.58
C PRO A 131 12.28 -4.37 -0.32
N PHE A 132 11.68 -5.02 -1.32
CA PHE A 132 11.08 -6.35 -1.18
C PHE A 132 11.82 -7.40 -1.99
N LYS A 133 11.77 -8.65 -1.50
CA LYS A 133 12.33 -9.82 -2.18
C LYS A 133 11.34 -10.98 -2.17
N ASP A 134 11.38 -11.84 -3.19
CA ASP A 134 10.76 -13.15 -3.14
C ASP A 134 11.76 -14.22 -2.69
N LYS A 135 11.26 -15.25 -2.00
CA LYS A 135 12.08 -16.38 -1.50
C LYS A 135 12.45 -17.35 -2.60
N GLU A 136 11.62 -17.53 -3.60
CA GLU A 136 11.72 -18.56 -4.62
C GLU A 136 12.86 -18.27 -5.59
N THR A 137 13.07 -16.99 -5.93
CA THR A 137 14.09 -16.59 -6.91
C THR A 137 15.11 -15.60 -6.37
N GLY A 138 14.83 -14.97 -5.22
CA GLY A 138 15.65 -13.91 -4.65
C GLY A 138 15.58 -12.59 -5.44
N SER A 139 14.63 -12.47 -6.37
CA SER A 139 14.44 -11.26 -7.14
C SER A 139 13.98 -10.09 -6.27
N ARG A 140 14.33 -8.87 -6.67
CA ARG A 140 14.02 -7.63 -5.95
C ARG A 140 12.89 -6.87 -6.59
N TRP A 141 12.00 -6.35 -5.74
CA TRP A 141 10.74 -5.75 -6.15
C TRP A 141 10.56 -4.35 -5.56
N THR A 142 10.04 -3.45 -6.38
CA THR A 142 9.65 -2.11 -5.93
C THR A 142 8.35 -2.15 -5.14
N LEU A 143 8.01 -1.06 -4.46
CA LEU A 143 6.68 -0.89 -3.84
C LEU A 143 5.54 -0.99 -4.86
N ALA A 144 5.77 -0.60 -6.12
CA ALA A 144 4.78 -0.71 -7.21
C ALA A 144 4.66 -2.13 -7.80
N GLY A 145 5.35 -3.14 -7.21
CA GLY A 145 5.26 -4.53 -7.66
C GLY A 145 6.05 -4.85 -8.92
N ARG A 146 7.00 -3.99 -9.32
CA ARG A 146 7.89 -4.24 -10.47
C ARG A 146 9.18 -4.90 -10.01
N CYS A 147 9.56 -5.99 -10.67
CA CYS A 147 10.84 -6.65 -10.44
C CYS A 147 11.96 -5.89 -11.17
N VAL A 148 12.96 -5.42 -10.43
CA VAL A 148 14.08 -4.63 -10.96
C VAL A 148 15.40 -5.37 -11.03
N ASP A 149 15.51 -6.49 -10.29
CA ASP A 149 16.74 -7.28 -10.23
C ASP A 149 16.44 -8.76 -9.97
N GLY A 150 17.32 -9.64 -10.43
CA GLY A 150 17.20 -11.08 -10.29
C GLY A 150 16.54 -11.78 -11.48
N PRO A 151 16.23 -13.09 -11.34
CA PRO A 151 15.70 -13.92 -12.43
C PRO A 151 14.36 -13.45 -13.02
N LEU A 152 13.57 -12.71 -12.23
CA LEU A 152 12.25 -12.19 -12.65
C LEU A 152 12.30 -10.73 -13.11
N LYS A 153 13.48 -10.16 -13.35
CA LYS A 153 13.65 -8.77 -13.78
C LYS A 153 12.73 -8.40 -14.95
N GLY A 154 12.02 -7.28 -14.82
CA GLY A 154 11.07 -6.78 -15.81
C GLY A 154 9.66 -7.32 -15.68
N ARG A 155 9.42 -8.30 -14.76
CA ARG A 155 8.07 -8.78 -14.46
C ARG A 155 7.36 -7.83 -13.52
N GLU A 156 6.05 -7.85 -13.56
CA GLU A 156 5.18 -7.02 -12.71
C GLU A 156 4.12 -7.88 -12.04
N LEU A 157 3.80 -7.56 -10.78
CA LEU A 157 2.71 -8.18 -10.04
C LEU A 157 1.38 -7.56 -10.44
N THR A 158 0.33 -8.35 -10.44
CA THR A 158 -1.03 -7.84 -10.65
C THR A 158 -1.53 -7.19 -9.37
N TRP A 159 -1.90 -5.92 -9.46
CA TRP A 159 -2.45 -5.14 -8.35
C TRP A 159 -3.83 -5.66 -7.94
N ILE A 160 -4.10 -5.60 -6.64
CA ILE A 160 -5.42 -5.85 -6.08
C ILE A 160 -6.03 -4.49 -5.69
N ASP A 161 -7.32 -4.33 -5.94
CA ASP A 161 -8.07 -3.17 -5.45
C ASP A 161 -8.17 -3.24 -3.93
N GLY A 162 -7.29 -2.50 -3.27
CA GLY A 162 -7.20 -2.37 -1.83
C GLY A 162 -7.32 -0.91 -1.40
N VAL A 163 -7.62 -0.69 -0.14
CA VAL A 163 -7.78 0.65 0.42
C VAL A 163 -6.90 0.81 1.64
N GLN A 164 -5.99 1.78 1.57
CA GLN A 164 -5.31 2.25 2.76
C GLN A 164 -6.21 3.23 3.50
N CYS A 165 -6.55 2.93 4.73
CA CYS A 165 -7.47 3.73 5.53
C CYS A 165 -7.13 3.68 7.02
N ARG A 166 -7.93 4.35 7.83
CA ARG A 166 -7.89 4.26 9.29
C ARG A 166 -8.95 3.27 9.77
N TRP A 167 -8.60 2.51 10.80
CA TRP A 167 -9.50 1.55 11.40
C TRP A 167 -10.60 2.25 12.19
N TYR A 168 -11.84 2.01 11.81
CA TYR A 168 -13.00 2.58 12.47
C TYR A 168 -14.05 1.53 12.82
N ALA A 169 -14.09 0.45 12.19
CA ALA A 169 -15.15 -0.58 12.18
C ALA A 169 -16.45 -0.32 12.93
#